data_c61d7433d00e7324ca2935f5cc781031
#
_entry.id   c61d7433d00e7324ca2935f5cc781031
#
_cell.length_a   1.000
_cell.length_b   1.000
_cell.length_c   1.000
_cell.angle_alpha   90.00
_cell.angle_beta   90.00
_cell.angle_gamma   90.00
#
_symmetry.space_group_name_H-M   'P 1'
#
loop_
_entity.id
_entity.type
_entity.pdbx_description
1 polymer ?
#
loop_
_entity_poly.entity_id
_entity_poly.type
_entity_poly.pdbx_seq_one_letter_code
_entity_poly.pdbx_strand_id
1 'polypeptide(L)'
;LDKNSEGLLLFTNDGEFANSIMHPSRHISKTYRVTVRPDINDDQLIKMSSGIEIDGYKTQPAIINVLSKEQGRVVLLMTIKEGKNRQLRKMCEAVGLEVARLRRTSIGPIKLGMLKPGTYRNLTAEELRAIRNAIGE
;
A
#
# COMPACT_ATOMS: atom_id res chain seq x y z
N LEU A 1 7.38 2.81 -7.10
CA LEU A 1 7.23 1.37 -6.80
C LEU A 1 8.57 0.65 -6.83
N ASP A 2 8.72 -0.33 -5.97
CA ASP A 2 9.90 -1.18 -5.95
C ASP A 2 9.95 -2.10 -7.16
N LYS A 3 11.15 -2.60 -7.47
CA LYS A 3 11.40 -3.49 -8.61
C LYS A 3 10.48 -4.72 -8.64
N ASN A 4 10.19 -5.31 -7.48
CA ASN A 4 9.36 -6.51 -7.36
C ASN A 4 7.91 -6.21 -6.98
N SER A 5 7.49 -4.96 -7.10
CA SER A 5 6.13 -4.50 -6.82
C SER A 5 5.46 -4.04 -8.11
N GLU A 6 4.15 -4.12 -8.14
CA GLU A 6 3.35 -3.70 -9.29
C GLU A 6 2.17 -2.85 -8.83
N GLY A 7 1.41 -2.31 -9.77
CA GLY A 7 0.17 -1.62 -9.50
C GLY A 7 0.18 -0.15 -9.85
N LEU A 8 -0.67 0.60 -9.18
CA LEU A 8 -0.92 2.01 -9.47
C LEU A 8 0.33 2.87 -9.32
N LEU A 9 0.61 3.66 -10.33
CA LEU A 9 1.65 4.67 -10.34
C LEU A 9 1.07 5.98 -10.85
N LEU A 10 1.30 7.07 -10.14
CA LEU A 10 0.87 8.40 -10.55
C LEU A 10 2.03 9.14 -11.22
N PHE A 11 1.75 9.75 -12.37
CA PHE A 11 2.70 10.61 -13.07
C PHE A 11 2.19 12.04 -13.09
N THR A 12 3.09 12.98 -12.89
CA THR A 12 2.81 14.41 -13.02
C THR A 12 4.06 15.16 -13.44
N ASN A 13 3.86 16.28 -14.13
CA ASN A 13 4.94 17.25 -14.43
C ASN A 13 4.94 18.41 -13.42
N ASP A 14 4.05 18.41 -12.45
CA ASP A 14 3.99 19.40 -11.38
C ASP A 14 4.78 18.88 -10.18
N GLY A 15 6.00 19.41 -10.00
CA GLY A 15 6.90 18.99 -8.94
C GLY A 15 6.37 19.28 -7.53
N GLU A 16 5.66 20.38 -7.32
CA GLU A 16 5.06 20.72 -6.04
C GLU A 16 3.96 19.74 -5.67
N PHE A 17 3.11 19.39 -6.64
CA PHE A 17 2.05 18.40 -6.46
C PHE A 17 2.63 17.03 -6.11
N ALA A 18 3.63 16.59 -6.88
CA ALA A 18 4.30 15.31 -6.61
C ALA A 18 4.89 15.27 -5.19
N ASN A 19 5.58 16.34 -4.80
CA ASN A 19 6.19 16.45 -3.47
C ASN A 19 5.14 16.43 -2.36
N SER A 20 4.00 17.10 -2.56
CA SER A 20 2.91 17.12 -1.59
C SER A 20 2.32 15.73 -1.36
N ILE A 21 2.17 14.93 -2.41
CA ILE A 21 1.66 13.56 -2.29
C ILE A 21 2.66 12.66 -1.57
N MET A 22 3.95 12.80 -1.86
CA MET A 22 4.99 11.96 -1.30
C MET A 22 5.42 12.37 0.10
N HIS A 23 5.10 13.58 0.54
CA HIS A 23 5.59 14.10 1.81
C HIS A 23 4.97 13.34 2.99
N PRO A 24 5.80 12.84 3.93
CA PRO A 24 5.29 12.05 5.07
C PRO A 24 4.27 12.76 5.94
N SER A 25 4.35 14.10 6.06
CA SER A 25 3.43 14.88 6.89
C SER A 25 1.99 14.89 6.34
N ARG A 26 1.79 14.54 5.08
CA ARG A 26 0.45 14.51 4.47
C ARG A 26 -0.33 13.24 4.81
N HIS A 27 0.36 12.19 5.25
CA HIS A 27 -0.26 10.93 5.69
C HIS A 27 -1.25 10.33 4.67
N ILE A 28 -0.93 10.45 3.38
CA ILE A 28 -1.75 9.84 2.32
C ILE A 28 -1.73 8.33 2.49
N SER A 29 -2.91 7.74 2.60
CA SER A 29 -3.03 6.30 2.69
C SER A 29 -2.76 5.63 1.35
N LYS A 30 -2.15 4.45 1.41
CA LYS A 30 -1.90 3.60 0.23
C LYS A 30 -2.41 2.22 0.56
N THR A 31 -3.11 1.62 -0.37
CA THR A 31 -3.67 0.28 -0.19
C THR A 31 -3.04 -0.68 -1.18
N TYR A 32 -2.67 -1.86 -0.66
CA TYR A 32 -1.99 -2.90 -1.41
C TYR A 32 -2.73 -4.21 -1.30
N ARG A 33 -2.79 -4.94 -2.40
CA ARG A 33 -3.19 -6.34 -2.40
C ARG A 33 -1.92 -7.17 -2.29
N VAL A 34 -1.82 -7.96 -1.23
CA VAL A 34 -0.61 -8.71 -0.90
C VAL A 34 -0.95 -10.19 -0.82
N THR A 35 -0.28 -10.99 -1.62
CA THR A 35 -0.38 -12.45 -1.52
C THR A 35 0.79 -12.94 -0.67
N VAL A 36 0.46 -13.62 0.42
CA VAL A 36 1.46 -14.17 1.35
C VAL A 36 1.34 -15.68 1.46
N ARG A 37 2.41 -16.31 1.91
CA ARG A 37 2.51 -17.75 2.14
C ARG A 37 3.12 -18.02 3.52
N PRO A 38 2.79 -19.17 4.14
CA PRO A 38 1.85 -20.19 3.67
C PRO A 38 0.41 -19.90 4.11
N ASP A 39 0.23 -19.17 5.20
CA ASP A 39 -1.05 -18.83 5.79
C ASP A 39 -0.86 -17.66 6.75
N ILE A 40 -1.92 -17.19 7.37
CA ILE A 40 -1.85 -16.14 8.37
C ILE A 40 -2.75 -16.52 9.55
N ASN A 41 -2.28 -16.28 10.78
CA ASN A 41 -3.04 -16.45 11.99
C ASN A 41 -3.36 -15.10 12.63
N ASP A 42 -4.22 -15.13 13.65
CA ASP A 42 -4.66 -13.91 14.33
C ASP A 42 -3.50 -13.17 15.00
N ASP A 43 -2.54 -13.89 15.57
CA ASP A 43 -1.37 -13.26 16.20
C ASP A 43 -0.54 -12.47 15.20
N GLN A 44 -0.29 -13.02 14.03
CA GLN A 44 0.43 -12.32 12.94
C GLN A 44 -0.35 -11.09 12.48
N LEU A 45 -1.67 -11.20 12.31
CA LEU A 45 -2.54 -10.07 11.94
C LEU A 45 -2.48 -8.96 12.97
N ILE A 46 -2.61 -9.30 14.25
CA ILE A 46 -2.58 -8.33 15.35
C ILE A 46 -1.23 -7.62 15.39
N LYS A 47 -0.13 -8.34 15.30
CA LYS A 47 1.21 -7.76 15.32
C LYS A 47 1.43 -6.76 14.20
N MET A 48 1.06 -7.12 12.98
CA MET A 48 1.21 -6.21 11.84
C MET A 48 0.26 -5.01 11.92
N SER A 49 -0.99 -5.22 12.34
CA SER A 49 -1.99 -4.15 12.44
C SER A 49 -1.68 -3.14 13.54
N SER A 50 -1.14 -3.61 14.66
CA SER A 50 -0.83 -2.77 15.82
C SER A 50 0.45 -1.95 15.65
N GLY A 51 1.30 -2.36 14.72
CA GLY A 51 2.64 -1.83 14.53
C GLY A 51 3.70 -2.85 14.95
N ILE A 52 4.71 -2.98 14.11
CA ILE A 52 5.79 -3.93 14.32
C ILE A 52 7.13 -3.25 14.13
N GLU A 53 8.14 -3.69 14.88
CA GLU A 53 9.47 -3.14 14.78
C GLU A 53 10.22 -3.74 13.59
N ILE A 54 10.66 -2.85 12.68
CA ILE A 54 11.46 -3.19 11.51
C ILE A 54 12.52 -2.10 11.32
N ASP A 55 13.74 -2.49 10.94
CA ASP A 55 14.82 -1.55 10.64
C ASP A 55 15.05 -0.48 11.73
N GLY A 56 14.86 -0.84 13.00
CA GLY A 56 15.08 0.07 14.12
C GLY A 56 13.96 1.06 14.41
N TYR A 57 12.81 0.92 13.77
CA TYR A 57 11.62 1.74 14.08
C TYR A 57 10.37 0.86 14.16
N LYS A 58 9.37 1.38 14.85
CA LYS A 58 8.05 0.73 14.94
C LYS A 58 7.12 1.31 13.90
N THR A 59 6.51 0.46 13.08
CA THR A 59 5.54 0.89 12.07
C THR A 59 4.30 1.46 12.74
N GLN A 60 3.62 2.38 12.05
CA GLN A 60 2.33 2.89 12.51
C GLN A 60 1.26 1.81 12.36
N PRO A 61 0.15 1.89 13.11
CA PRO A 61 -0.97 0.99 12.93
C PRO A 61 -1.43 0.95 11.47
N ALA A 62 -1.73 -0.26 10.99
CA ALA A 62 -2.17 -0.52 9.64
C ALA A 62 -3.52 -1.21 9.65
N ILE A 63 -4.29 -1.04 8.57
CA ILE A 63 -5.55 -1.76 8.38
C ILE A 63 -5.26 -2.97 7.50
N ILE A 64 -5.57 -4.17 8.00
CA ILE A 64 -5.31 -5.41 7.27
C ILE A 64 -6.59 -6.24 7.23
N ASN A 65 -7.08 -6.53 6.03
CA ASN A 65 -8.23 -7.38 5.81
C ASN A 65 -7.81 -8.62 5.02
N VAL A 66 -8.32 -9.78 5.43
CA VAL A 66 -8.13 -11.02 4.69
C VAL A 66 -9.18 -11.09 3.59
N LEU A 67 -8.74 -11.06 2.33
CA LEU A 67 -9.64 -11.14 1.18
C LEU A 67 -10.00 -12.58 0.84
N SER A 68 -9.02 -13.48 0.87
CA SER A 68 -9.24 -14.88 0.60
C SER A 68 -8.16 -15.74 1.25
N LYS A 69 -8.54 -16.98 1.62
CA LYS A 69 -7.61 -18.01 2.08
C LYS A 69 -7.75 -19.22 1.19
N GLU A 70 -6.62 -19.66 0.66
CA GLU A 70 -6.52 -20.90 -0.09
C GLU A 70 -5.44 -21.75 0.55
N GLN A 71 -5.39 -23.02 0.21
CA GLN A 71 -4.34 -23.89 0.73
C GLN A 71 -2.96 -23.37 0.28
N GLY A 72 -2.11 -23.06 1.23
CA GLY A 72 -0.76 -22.62 0.99
C GLY A 72 -0.60 -21.14 0.63
N ARG A 73 -1.67 -20.33 0.64
CA ARG A 73 -1.57 -18.89 0.41
C ARG A 73 -2.77 -18.11 0.93
N VAL A 74 -2.54 -16.85 1.21
CA VAL A 74 -3.58 -15.90 1.67
C VAL A 74 -3.42 -14.60 0.91
N VAL A 75 -4.54 -13.98 0.52
CA VAL A 75 -4.56 -12.64 -0.07
C VAL A 75 -5.06 -11.66 0.96
N LEU A 76 -4.24 -10.64 1.22
CA LEU A 76 -4.53 -9.57 2.18
C LEU A 76 -4.75 -8.25 1.44
N LEU A 77 -5.57 -7.39 2.03
CA LEU A 77 -5.66 -5.99 1.64
C LEU A 77 -5.05 -5.18 2.79
N MET A 78 -3.95 -4.50 2.53
CA MET A 78 -3.20 -3.76 3.55
C MET A 78 -3.19 -2.28 3.23
N THR A 79 -3.65 -1.46 4.19
CA THR A 79 -3.67 0.01 4.06
C THR A 79 -2.71 0.61 5.07
N ILE A 80 -1.77 1.40 4.58
CA ILE A 80 -0.76 2.10 5.39
C ILE A 80 -0.73 3.58 5.06
N LYS A 81 -0.30 4.40 6.02
CA LYS A 81 -0.14 5.86 5.85
C LYS A 81 1.30 6.30 5.79
N GLU A 82 2.23 5.40 5.91
CA GLU A 82 3.66 5.66 5.77
C GLU A 82 4.20 4.87 4.59
N GLY A 83 5.41 5.16 4.15
CA GLY A 83 5.97 4.52 2.96
C GLY A 83 7.47 4.33 3.08
N LYS A 84 7.92 3.72 4.17
CA LYS A 84 9.33 3.37 4.34
C LYS A 84 9.75 2.34 3.31
N ASN A 85 11.03 2.31 2.99
CA ASN A 85 11.58 1.42 1.97
C ASN A 85 11.16 -0.03 2.20
N ARG A 86 10.46 -0.61 1.23
CA ARG A 86 10.01 -2.02 1.23
C ARG A 86 9.23 -2.41 2.49
N GLN A 87 8.49 -1.46 3.06
CA GLN A 87 7.89 -1.62 4.39
C GLN A 87 6.96 -2.83 4.50
N LEU A 88 6.03 -3.02 3.56
CA LEU A 88 5.08 -4.14 3.64
C LEU A 88 5.77 -5.50 3.56
N ARG A 89 6.81 -5.61 2.72
CA ARG A 89 7.60 -6.84 2.63
C ARG A 89 8.30 -7.14 3.94
N LYS A 90 8.90 -6.12 4.55
CA LYS A 90 9.58 -6.26 5.84
C LYS A 90 8.62 -6.59 6.98
N MET A 91 7.43 -6.01 6.99
CA MET A 91 6.40 -6.33 7.97
C MET A 91 5.97 -7.80 7.87
N CYS A 92 5.72 -8.27 6.66
CA CYS A 92 5.34 -9.67 6.44
C CYS A 92 6.46 -10.62 6.84
N GLU A 93 7.70 -10.35 6.43
CA GLU A 93 8.86 -11.15 6.78
C GLU A 93 9.10 -11.20 8.29
N ALA A 94 8.87 -10.09 8.99
CA ALA A 94 9.06 -9.99 10.44
C ALA A 94 8.11 -10.91 11.23
N VAL A 95 6.97 -11.28 10.66
CA VAL A 95 6.04 -12.24 11.27
C VAL A 95 6.11 -13.62 10.62
N GLY A 96 7.13 -13.87 9.80
CA GLY A 96 7.38 -15.18 9.20
C GLY A 96 6.59 -15.49 7.95
N LEU A 97 6.09 -14.47 7.25
CA LEU A 97 5.36 -14.63 6.00
C LEU A 97 6.23 -14.32 4.80
N GLU A 98 6.08 -15.10 3.73
CA GLU A 98 6.69 -14.83 2.44
C GLU A 98 5.71 -14.04 1.55
N VAL A 99 6.17 -12.95 0.96
CA VAL A 99 5.37 -12.17 0.01
C VAL A 99 5.57 -12.75 -1.39
N ALA A 100 4.50 -13.34 -1.93
CA ALA A 100 4.53 -13.91 -3.28
C ALA A 100 4.17 -12.85 -4.34
N ARG A 101 3.29 -11.89 -4.01
CA ARG A 101 2.89 -10.82 -4.91
C ARG A 101 2.50 -9.58 -4.12
N LEU A 102 2.90 -8.42 -4.60
CA LEU A 102 2.57 -7.13 -4.00
C LEU A 102 2.10 -6.17 -5.09
N ARG A 103 0.85 -5.70 -4.97
CA ARG A 103 0.23 -4.81 -5.95
C ARG A 103 -0.42 -3.62 -5.25
N ARG A 104 0.01 -2.40 -5.58
CA ARG A 104 -0.64 -1.19 -5.06
C ARG A 104 -1.93 -0.93 -5.83
N THR A 105 -3.04 -0.87 -5.12
CA THR A 105 -4.39 -0.73 -5.70
C THR A 105 -4.97 0.65 -5.52
N SER A 106 -4.50 1.43 -4.53
CA SER A 106 -4.94 2.82 -4.40
C SER A 106 -3.89 3.70 -3.75
N ILE A 107 -3.96 4.99 -4.06
CA ILE A 107 -3.18 6.07 -3.42
C ILE A 107 -4.21 7.12 -3.01
N GLY A 108 -4.48 7.24 -1.70
CA GLY A 108 -5.56 8.08 -1.22
C GLY A 108 -6.88 7.70 -1.91
N PRO A 109 -7.60 8.68 -2.47
CA PRO A 109 -8.87 8.42 -3.16
C PRO A 109 -8.72 7.86 -4.58
N ILE A 110 -7.49 7.77 -5.11
CA ILE A 110 -7.25 7.31 -6.49
C ILE A 110 -7.13 5.80 -6.49
N LYS A 111 -7.99 5.13 -7.27
CA LYS A 111 -8.02 3.67 -7.38
C LYS A 111 -7.52 3.20 -8.74
N LEU A 112 -6.79 2.10 -8.74
CA LEU A 112 -6.34 1.45 -9.97
C LEU A 112 -7.53 0.97 -10.80
N GLY A 113 -8.53 0.38 -10.13
CA GLY A 113 -9.70 -0.13 -10.79
C GLY A 113 -9.36 -1.18 -11.84
N MET A 114 -9.95 -1.04 -13.01
CA MET A 114 -9.79 -1.99 -14.11
C MET A 114 -8.72 -1.59 -15.14
N LEU A 115 -7.89 -0.60 -14.81
CA LEU A 115 -6.80 -0.18 -15.68
C LEU A 115 -5.83 -1.34 -15.88
N LYS A 116 -5.56 -1.69 -17.14
CA LYS A 116 -4.70 -2.82 -17.47
C LYS A 116 -3.22 -2.47 -17.31
N PRO A 117 -2.38 -3.44 -16.93
CA PRO A 117 -0.94 -3.21 -16.87
C PRO A 117 -0.38 -2.66 -18.18
N GLY A 118 0.57 -1.73 -18.07
CA GLY A 118 1.18 -1.09 -19.23
C GLY A 118 0.34 -0.02 -19.90
N THR A 119 -0.84 0.28 -19.39
CA THR A 119 -1.72 1.34 -19.89
C THR A 119 -1.78 2.51 -18.92
N TYR A 120 -2.27 3.64 -19.39
CA TYR A 120 -2.47 4.82 -18.56
C TYR A 120 -3.78 5.51 -18.90
N ARG A 121 -4.24 6.33 -17.99
CA ARG A 121 -5.33 7.27 -18.19
C ARG A 121 -5.08 8.55 -17.42
N ASN A 122 -5.75 9.62 -17.81
CA ASN A 122 -5.73 10.84 -17.03
C ASN A 122 -6.67 10.71 -15.83
N LEU A 123 -6.35 11.42 -14.75
CA LEU A 123 -7.27 11.56 -13.63
C LEU A 123 -8.47 12.39 -14.08
N THR A 124 -9.65 12.04 -13.58
CA THR A 124 -10.83 12.88 -13.74
C THR A 124 -10.70 14.15 -12.90
N ALA A 125 -11.50 15.17 -13.21
CA ALA A 125 -11.53 16.39 -12.40
C ALA A 125 -11.94 16.10 -10.95
N GLU A 126 -12.84 15.15 -10.74
CA GLU A 126 -13.25 14.72 -9.39
C GLU A 126 -12.11 14.04 -8.63
N GLU A 127 -11.38 13.15 -9.30
CA GLU A 127 -10.22 12.49 -8.71
C GLU A 127 -9.15 13.51 -8.33
N LEU A 128 -8.88 14.47 -9.19
CA LEU A 128 -7.90 15.51 -8.93
C LEU A 128 -8.29 16.37 -7.73
N ARG A 129 -9.56 16.76 -7.63
CA ARG A 129 -10.06 17.48 -6.45
C ARG A 129 -9.94 16.64 -5.18
N ALA A 130 -10.31 15.37 -5.26
CA ALA A 130 -10.26 14.47 -4.12
C ALA A 130 -8.84 14.30 -3.58
N ILE A 131 -7.85 14.12 -4.45
CA ILE A 131 -6.48 13.95 -4.01
C ILE A 131 -5.89 15.27 -3.48
N ARG A 132 -6.24 16.41 -4.07
CA ARG A 132 -5.84 17.72 -3.54
C ARG A 132 -6.41 17.97 -2.15
N ASN A 133 -7.67 17.61 -1.92
CA ASN A 133 -8.27 17.67 -0.58
C ASN A 133 -7.56 16.76 0.40
N ALA A 134 -7.18 15.55 -0.02
CA ALA A 134 -6.48 14.58 0.83
C ALA A 134 -5.10 15.09 1.26
N ILE A 135 -4.42 15.89 0.46
CA ILE A 135 -3.13 16.48 0.80
C ILE A 135 -3.24 17.87 1.46
N GLY A 136 -4.45 18.32 1.75
CA GLY A 136 -4.70 19.55 2.49
C GLY A 136 -4.72 20.83 1.66
N GLU A 137 -4.91 20.69 0.35
CA GLU A 137 -5.07 21.86 -0.53
C GLU A 137 -6.52 22.29 -0.69
#